data_d5b6cb925deeb749fd5421963b9e415c
#
_entry.id   d5b6cb925deeb749fd5421963b9e415c
#
_cell.length_a   1.000
_cell.length_b   1.000
_cell.length_c   1.000
_cell.angle_alpha   90.00
_cell.angle_beta   90.00
_cell.angle_gamma   90.00
#
_symmetry.space_group_name_H-M   'P 1'
#
loop_
_entity.id
_entity.type
_entity.pdbx_description
1 polymer ?
#
loop_
_entity_poly.entity_id
_entity_poly.type
_entity_poly.pdbx_seq_one_letter_code
_entity_poly.pdbx_strand_id
1 'polypeptide(L)'
;MTRPNVKLTKKQLVLLVIIAVGLLVFGILTAVSGAVAGTQKTQYCAKYWDSDGRYSMVSVFLPEDSGLKQEKVKQLQYTLDQALIKEAMEAPADNARLYVAAYSVKSQVSLSSQRAKSQQCTAYGVGGDFFRFHNYELISGSYLMEDSIANDQVVIDEEAAWKIFGAIEVDGMTLTYNGKEYIVQGVVKPQDGYKAKAGGAESGTVFFPLEAIGQDADCYEIIFPNPVSGFALKQVKGAFTSCGYSEDDIRLSLIH
;
A
#
# COMPACT_ATOMS: atom_id res chain seq x y z
N MET A 1 26.76 -25.11 51.79
CA MET A 1 26.71 -23.91 50.95
C MET A 1 25.65 -23.00 51.50
N THR A 2 26.03 -21.98 52.25
CA THR A 2 25.12 -20.96 52.85
C THR A 2 24.80 -19.92 51.78
N ARG A 3 23.50 -19.77 51.47
CA ARG A 3 23.06 -18.70 50.56
C ARG A 3 23.28 -17.33 51.19
N PRO A 4 23.92 -16.38 50.50
CA PRO A 4 24.14 -15.05 51.04
C PRO A 4 22.75 -14.36 51.22
N ASN A 5 22.45 -13.92 52.43
CA ASN A 5 21.25 -13.18 52.78
C ASN A 5 21.47 -11.71 52.40
N VAL A 6 21.15 -11.33 51.14
CA VAL A 6 21.28 -9.96 50.63
C VAL A 6 20.14 -9.12 51.20
N LYS A 7 20.41 -8.33 52.26
CA LYS A 7 19.46 -7.33 52.79
C LYS A 7 19.48 -6.09 51.87
N LEU A 8 18.43 -5.97 51.04
CA LEU A 8 18.21 -4.79 50.18
C LEU A 8 17.88 -3.56 51.06
N THR A 9 18.54 -2.45 50.78
CA THR A 9 18.19 -1.16 51.40
C THR A 9 16.87 -0.65 50.82
N LYS A 10 16.13 0.20 51.59
CA LYS A 10 14.86 0.78 51.14
C LYS A 10 14.98 1.47 49.74
N LYS A 11 16.13 2.14 49.50
CA LYS A 11 16.40 2.79 48.19
C LYS A 11 16.54 1.77 47.05
N GLN A 12 17.22 0.64 47.28
CA GLN A 12 17.35 -0.44 46.29
C GLN A 12 16.01 -1.14 46.03
N LEU A 13 15.18 -1.30 47.07
CA LEU A 13 13.81 -1.86 46.88
C LEU A 13 12.96 -0.95 46.01
N VAL A 14 12.94 0.36 46.27
CA VAL A 14 12.21 1.34 45.46
C VAL A 14 12.69 1.34 44.01
N LEU A 15 14.01 1.30 43.79
CA LEU A 15 14.59 1.23 42.45
C LEU A 15 14.17 -0.04 41.71
N LEU A 16 14.18 -1.19 42.36
CA LEU A 16 13.72 -2.47 41.79
C LEU A 16 12.24 -2.42 41.43
N VAL A 17 11.39 -1.80 42.25
CA VAL A 17 9.96 -1.62 41.92
C VAL A 17 9.78 -0.73 40.69
N ILE A 18 10.52 0.38 40.60
CA ILE A 18 10.47 1.28 39.44
C ILE A 18 10.89 0.53 38.17
N ILE A 19 11.98 -0.24 38.21
CA ILE A 19 12.46 -1.06 37.08
C ILE A 19 11.39 -2.10 36.70
N ALA A 20 10.82 -2.81 37.68
CA ALA A 20 9.80 -3.82 37.41
C ALA A 20 8.54 -3.22 36.77
N VAL A 21 8.08 -2.07 37.27
CA VAL A 21 6.96 -1.33 36.66
C VAL A 21 7.31 -0.85 35.24
N GLY A 22 8.51 -0.33 35.03
CA GLY A 22 8.98 0.09 33.70
C GLY A 22 9.00 -1.06 32.71
N LEU A 23 9.50 -2.24 33.10
CA LEU A 23 9.50 -3.44 32.25
C LEU A 23 8.08 -3.95 31.96
N LEU A 24 7.19 -3.88 32.95
CA LEU A 24 5.80 -4.29 32.75
C LEU A 24 5.08 -3.34 31.78
N VAL A 25 5.23 -2.04 31.94
CA VAL A 25 4.69 -1.04 31.00
C VAL A 25 5.25 -1.23 29.59
N PHE A 26 6.57 -1.43 29.47
CA PHE A 26 7.20 -1.72 28.19
C PHE A 26 6.63 -2.99 27.53
N GLY A 27 6.46 -4.08 28.31
CA GLY A 27 5.86 -5.32 27.83
C GLY A 27 4.41 -5.13 27.36
N ILE A 28 3.60 -4.35 28.09
CA ILE A 28 2.23 -4.04 27.67
C ILE A 28 2.23 -3.21 26.39
N LEU A 29 3.06 -2.17 26.29
CA LEU A 29 3.14 -1.32 25.10
C LEU A 29 3.58 -2.10 23.87
N THR A 30 4.56 -3.00 24.00
CA THR A 30 4.99 -3.87 22.88
C THR A 30 3.91 -4.84 22.45
N ALA A 31 3.19 -5.47 23.41
CA ALA A 31 2.08 -6.36 23.11
C ALA A 31 0.92 -5.63 22.42
N VAL A 32 0.54 -4.44 22.91
CA VAL A 32 -0.49 -3.61 22.30
C VAL A 32 -0.06 -3.13 20.91
N SER A 33 1.19 -2.69 20.75
CA SER A 33 1.72 -2.29 19.45
C SER A 33 1.67 -3.44 18.44
N GLY A 34 2.08 -4.66 18.84
CA GLY A 34 2.00 -5.85 18.00
C GLY A 34 0.56 -6.23 17.61
N ALA A 35 -0.37 -6.18 18.60
CA ALA A 35 -1.78 -6.44 18.33
C ALA A 35 -2.40 -5.41 17.37
N VAL A 36 -2.06 -4.13 17.56
CA VAL A 36 -2.50 -3.03 16.69
C VAL A 36 -1.89 -3.16 15.28
N ALA A 37 -0.61 -3.50 15.16
CA ALA A 37 0.03 -3.76 13.87
C ALA A 37 -0.65 -4.93 13.15
N GLY A 38 -0.94 -6.04 13.84
CA GLY A 38 -1.61 -7.22 13.29
C GLY A 38 -3.03 -6.97 12.75
N THR A 39 -3.67 -5.86 13.09
CA THR A 39 -4.97 -5.48 12.49
C THR A 39 -4.85 -4.76 11.14
N GLN A 40 -3.65 -4.40 10.71
CA GLN A 40 -3.43 -3.72 9.44
C GLN A 40 -3.22 -4.75 8.32
N LYS A 41 -4.32 -5.21 7.74
CA LYS A 41 -4.31 -6.24 6.68
C LYS A 41 -3.41 -5.85 5.49
N THR A 42 -3.35 -4.58 5.15
CA THR A 42 -2.51 -4.04 4.07
C THR A 42 -1.00 -4.23 4.32
N GLN A 43 -0.55 -4.30 5.56
CA GLN A 43 0.86 -4.54 5.89
C GLN A 43 1.25 -6.03 5.89
N TYR A 44 0.28 -6.93 5.83
CA TYR A 44 0.52 -8.37 5.88
C TYR A 44 0.15 -9.08 4.57
N CYS A 45 0.09 -8.35 3.45
CA CYS A 45 -0.27 -8.90 2.15
C CYS A 45 0.64 -10.09 1.75
N ALA A 46 1.93 -10.05 2.07
CA ALA A 46 2.85 -11.16 1.81
C ALA A 46 2.45 -12.46 2.51
N LYS A 47 1.92 -12.40 3.74
CA LYS A 47 1.40 -13.56 4.48
C LYS A 47 0.18 -14.20 3.84
N TYR A 48 -0.67 -13.38 3.19
CA TYR A 48 -1.83 -13.89 2.46
C TYR A 48 -1.44 -14.45 1.09
N TRP A 49 -0.29 -14.02 0.55
CA TRP A 49 0.26 -14.54 -0.70
C TRP A 49 0.92 -15.89 -0.48
N ASP A 50 1.75 -16.03 0.54
CA ASP A 50 2.43 -17.28 0.92
C ASP A 50 2.55 -17.40 2.44
N SER A 51 1.85 -18.39 3.02
CA SER A 51 1.86 -18.66 4.46
C SER A 51 3.21 -19.16 4.98
N ASP A 52 4.06 -19.69 4.11
CA ASP A 52 5.36 -20.26 4.47
C ASP A 52 6.44 -19.18 4.70
N GLY A 53 6.10 -17.92 4.52
CA GLY A 53 6.99 -16.79 4.79
C GLY A 53 8.15 -16.64 3.81
N ARG A 54 8.05 -17.27 2.63
CA ARG A 54 9.06 -17.18 1.56
C ARG A 54 8.92 -15.92 0.70
N TYR A 55 7.99 -15.04 1.06
CA TYR A 55 7.73 -13.78 0.40
C TYR A 55 7.77 -12.64 1.42
N SER A 56 8.15 -11.49 0.96
CA SER A 56 8.11 -10.25 1.75
C SER A 56 7.50 -9.12 0.93
N MET A 57 6.79 -8.23 1.60
CA MET A 57 6.31 -6.99 1.01
C MET A 57 7.37 -5.91 1.16
N VAL A 58 7.72 -5.27 0.06
CA VAL A 58 8.61 -4.12 0.02
C VAL A 58 7.82 -2.93 -0.51
N SER A 59 7.76 -1.86 0.29
CA SER A 59 7.19 -0.58 -0.15
C SER A 59 8.31 0.41 -0.38
N VAL A 60 8.28 1.06 -1.53
CA VAL A 60 9.23 2.07 -1.99
C VAL A 60 8.51 3.39 -2.09
N PHE A 61 8.97 4.38 -1.33
CA PHE A 61 8.46 5.74 -1.38
C PHE A 61 9.47 6.63 -2.08
N LEU A 62 8.98 7.41 -3.01
CA LEU A 62 9.76 8.25 -3.90
C LEU A 62 9.39 9.73 -3.67
N PRO A 63 10.26 10.68 -4.01
CA PRO A 63 9.92 12.10 -4.03
C PRO A 63 8.79 12.38 -5.04
N GLU A 64 8.04 13.47 -4.84
CA GLU A 64 6.88 13.83 -5.68
C GLU A 64 7.23 13.88 -7.17
N ASP A 65 8.39 14.36 -7.57
CA ASP A 65 8.83 14.41 -8.97
C ASP A 65 9.76 13.23 -9.32
N SER A 66 9.43 12.05 -8.86
CA SER A 66 10.31 10.87 -8.98
C SER A 66 10.50 10.34 -10.40
N GLY A 67 9.62 10.70 -11.33
CA GLY A 67 9.63 10.17 -12.69
C GLY A 67 9.22 8.69 -12.79
N LEU A 68 8.51 8.12 -11.80
CA LEU A 68 8.01 6.75 -11.87
C LEU A 68 6.71 6.70 -12.70
N LYS A 69 6.87 6.83 -14.00
CA LYS A 69 5.82 6.66 -15.00
C LYS A 69 5.64 5.18 -15.37
N GLN A 70 4.59 4.88 -16.10
CA GLN A 70 4.29 3.50 -16.51
C GLN A 70 5.43 2.84 -17.31
N GLU A 71 6.16 3.60 -18.17
CA GLU A 71 7.30 3.05 -18.88
C GLU A 71 8.44 2.66 -17.92
N LYS A 72 8.66 3.46 -16.88
CA LYS A 72 9.64 3.16 -15.83
C LYS A 72 9.25 1.95 -15.01
N VAL A 73 7.95 1.78 -14.70
CA VAL A 73 7.43 0.58 -14.03
C VAL A 73 7.72 -0.66 -14.86
N LYS A 74 7.47 -0.63 -16.18
CA LYS A 74 7.78 -1.75 -17.07
C LYS A 74 9.27 -2.08 -17.10
N GLN A 75 10.14 -1.07 -17.13
CA GLN A 75 11.59 -1.24 -17.05
C GLN A 75 12.01 -1.89 -15.71
N LEU A 76 11.40 -1.44 -14.62
CA LEU A 76 11.63 -1.98 -13.27
C LEU A 76 11.21 -3.44 -13.19
N GLN A 77 10.00 -3.78 -13.67
CA GLN A 77 9.49 -5.15 -13.73
C GLN A 77 10.42 -6.05 -14.55
N TYR A 78 10.82 -5.61 -15.73
CA TYR A 78 11.78 -6.35 -16.55
C TYR A 78 13.10 -6.62 -15.79
N THR A 79 13.62 -5.62 -15.07
CA THR A 79 14.86 -5.77 -14.28
C THR A 79 14.68 -6.78 -13.15
N LEU A 80 13.52 -6.78 -12.48
CA LEU A 80 13.18 -7.74 -11.44
C LEU A 80 13.02 -9.16 -11.99
N ASP A 81 12.39 -9.31 -13.16
CA ASP A 81 12.27 -10.60 -13.85
C ASP A 81 13.65 -11.18 -14.20
N GLN A 82 14.56 -10.35 -14.72
CA GLN A 82 15.93 -10.77 -15.01
C GLN A 82 16.69 -11.18 -13.73
N ALA A 83 16.43 -10.50 -12.61
CA ALA A 83 17.01 -10.88 -11.32
C ALA A 83 16.52 -12.25 -10.85
N LEU A 84 15.24 -12.56 -11.00
CA LEU A 84 14.67 -13.87 -10.66
C LEU A 84 15.20 -15.00 -11.55
N ILE A 85 15.30 -14.76 -12.85
CA ILE A 85 15.88 -15.72 -13.81
C ILE A 85 17.34 -16.03 -13.44
N LYS A 86 18.14 -14.99 -13.10
CA LYS A 86 19.53 -15.16 -12.67
C LYS A 86 19.68 -16.04 -11.44
N GLU A 87 18.72 -15.98 -10.52
CA GLU A 87 18.68 -16.79 -9.31
C GLU A 87 18.00 -18.16 -9.53
N ALA A 88 17.71 -18.52 -10.79
CA ALA A 88 17.02 -19.75 -11.18
C ALA A 88 15.66 -19.95 -10.48
N MET A 89 14.95 -18.85 -10.23
CA MET A 89 13.60 -18.87 -9.69
C MET A 89 12.61 -18.93 -10.84
N GLU A 90 11.83 -20.00 -10.88
CA GLU A 90 10.79 -20.22 -11.89
C GLU A 90 9.40 -20.19 -11.27
N ALA A 91 8.44 -19.70 -12.04
CA ALA A 91 7.05 -19.73 -11.60
C ALA A 91 6.55 -21.19 -11.48
N PRO A 92 5.71 -21.50 -10.49
CA PRO A 92 5.24 -22.86 -10.23
C PRO A 92 4.35 -23.43 -11.35
N ALA A 93 3.86 -22.61 -12.28
CA ALA A 93 3.06 -22.99 -13.44
C ALA A 93 3.21 -21.96 -14.55
N ASP A 94 2.89 -22.34 -15.80
CA ASP A 94 3.09 -21.52 -17.00
C ASP A 94 2.43 -20.13 -16.98
N ASN A 95 1.38 -19.93 -16.18
CA ASN A 95 0.68 -18.65 -16.03
C ASN A 95 0.74 -18.07 -14.61
N ALA A 96 1.61 -18.64 -13.73
CA ALA A 96 1.75 -18.13 -12.38
C ALA A 96 2.74 -16.94 -12.35
N ARG A 97 2.40 -15.93 -11.57
CA ARG A 97 3.30 -14.80 -11.29
C ARG A 97 4.17 -15.13 -10.09
N LEU A 98 5.48 -14.88 -10.19
CA LEU A 98 6.41 -14.98 -9.07
C LEU A 98 6.26 -13.82 -8.07
N TYR A 99 5.74 -12.70 -8.52
CA TYR A 99 5.48 -11.54 -7.68
C TYR A 99 4.28 -10.76 -8.19
N VAL A 100 3.76 -9.90 -7.35
CA VAL A 100 2.75 -8.90 -7.69
C VAL A 100 3.23 -7.53 -7.25
N ALA A 101 2.88 -6.50 -8.02
CA ALA A 101 3.28 -5.13 -7.75
C ALA A 101 2.12 -4.17 -7.96
N ALA A 102 2.17 -3.08 -7.21
CA ALA A 102 1.25 -1.95 -7.33
C ALA A 102 2.02 -0.65 -7.27
N TYR A 103 1.47 0.39 -7.85
CA TYR A 103 2.03 1.73 -7.78
C TYR A 103 0.92 2.75 -7.71
N SER A 104 1.17 3.86 -7.02
CA SER A 104 0.15 4.87 -6.79
C SER A 104 0.73 6.26 -6.56
N VAL A 105 -0.14 7.26 -6.74
CA VAL A 105 0.08 8.65 -6.32
C VAL A 105 -1.20 9.20 -5.75
N LYS A 106 -1.10 9.99 -4.67
CA LYS A 106 -2.24 10.69 -4.06
C LYS A 106 -2.30 12.12 -4.55
N SER A 107 -3.50 12.58 -4.92
CA SER A 107 -3.75 13.92 -5.41
C SER A 107 -5.09 14.45 -4.92
N GLN A 108 -5.32 15.76 -5.07
CA GLN A 108 -6.63 16.39 -4.86
C GLN A 108 -7.18 16.82 -6.22
N VAL A 109 -8.42 16.45 -6.49
CA VAL A 109 -9.06 16.69 -7.79
C VAL A 109 -10.42 17.36 -7.62
N SER A 110 -10.81 18.11 -8.65
CA SER A 110 -12.15 18.64 -8.78
C SER A 110 -12.90 17.85 -9.86
N LEU A 111 -13.98 17.22 -9.46
CA LEU A 111 -14.80 16.35 -10.31
C LEU A 111 -16.16 17.00 -10.55
N SER A 112 -16.75 16.73 -11.71
CA SER A 112 -18.10 17.12 -12.02
C SER A 112 -18.93 15.98 -12.59
N SER A 113 -20.25 16.09 -12.51
CA SER A 113 -21.20 15.18 -13.10
C SER A 113 -22.40 15.96 -13.63
N GLN A 114 -23.36 15.28 -14.21
CA GLN A 114 -24.63 15.91 -14.62
C GLN A 114 -25.34 16.59 -13.44
N ARG A 115 -25.17 16.08 -12.21
CA ARG A 115 -25.80 16.60 -10.99
C ARG A 115 -24.95 17.65 -10.28
N ALA A 116 -23.63 17.45 -10.23
CA ALA A 116 -22.69 18.27 -9.46
C ALA A 116 -21.73 19.00 -10.38
N LYS A 117 -21.66 20.34 -10.30
CA LYS A 117 -20.78 21.16 -11.15
C LYS A 117 -19.31 21.05 -10.78
N SER A 118 -18.97 20.89 -9.49
CA SER A 118 -17.62 20.76 -8.99
C SER A 118 -17.63 20.20 -7.57
N GLN A 119 -16.95 19.09 -7.37
CA GLN A 119 -16.77 18.43 -6.07
C GLN A 119 -15.29 18.15 -5.85
N GLN A 120 -14.76 18.61 -4.72
CA GLN A 120 -13.40 18.27 -4.32
C GLN A 120 -13.37 16.85 -3.75
N CYS A 121 -12.51 16.02 -4.29
CA CYS A 121 -12.31 14.64 -3.90
C CYS A 121 -10.82 14.33 -3.78
N THR A 122 -10.49 13.39 -2.93
CA THR A 122 -9.17 12.76 -2.95
C THR A 122 -9.10 11.80 -4.12
N ALA A 123 -8.07 11.90 -4.94
CA ALA A 123 -7.82 10.96 -6.02
C ALA A 123 -6.57 10.13 -5.73
N TYR A 124 -6.64 8.87 -6.07
CA TYR A 124 -5.47 8.02 -6.23
C TYR A 124 -5.31 7.65 -7.69
N GLY A 125 -4.17 8.04 -8.28
CA GLY A 125 -3.72 7.45 -9.53
C GLY A 125 -3.10 6.10 -9.21
N VAL A 126 -3.67 5.01 -9.72
CA VAL A 126 -3.27 3.65 -9.36
C VAL A 126 -2.91 2.81 -10.58
N GLY A 127 -2.06 1.81 -10.36
CA GLY A 127 -1.75 0.81 -11.37
C GLY A 127 -1.25 -0.49 -10.75
N GLY A 128 -1.09 -1.50 -11.60
CA GLY A 128 -0.79 -2.85 -11.16
C GLY A 128 -1.91 -3.47 -10.33
N ASP A 129 -1.53 -4.32 -9.39
CA ASP A 129 -2.47 -5.03 -8.51
C ASP A 129 -2.89 -4.20 -7.27
N PHE A 130 -3.10 -2.88 -7.41
CA PHE A 130 -3.35 -1.95 -6.30
C PHE A 130 -4.43 -2.44 -5.32
N PHE A 131 -5.56 -2.92 -5.80
CA PHE A 131 -6.66 -3.38 -4.94
C PHE A 131 -6.38 -4.71 -4.24
N ARG A 132 -5.30 -5.42 -4.59
CA ARG A 132 -4.79 -6.58 -3.83
C ARG A 132 -3.98 -6.15 -2.61
N PHE A 133 -3.22 -5.05 -2.72
CA PHE A 133 -2.46 -4.48 -1.61
C PHE A 133 -3.37 -3.72 -0.65
N HIS A 134 -4.33 -2.99 -1.21
CA HIS A 134 -5.26 -2.16 -0.48
C HIS A 134 -6.65 -2.79 -0.51
N ASN A 135 -6.97 -3.53 0.54
CA ASN A 135 -8.19 -4.34 0.64
C ASN A 135 -9.44 -3.45 0.83
N TYR A 136 -9.88 -2.79 -0.24
CA TYR A 136 -11.17 -2.11 -0.30
C TYR A 136 -12.27 -3.15 -0.51
N GLU A 137 -13.35 -3.08 0.26
CA GLU A 137 -14.52 -3.95 0.08
C GLU A 137 -15.37 -3.41 -1.08
N LEU A 138 -15.59 -4.23 -2.11
CA LEU A 138 -16.43 -3.86 -3.25
C LEU A 138 -17.91 -3.89 -2.84
N ILE A 139 -18.63 -2.81 -3.12
CA ILE A 139 -20.08 -2.68 -2.93
C ILE A 139 -20.81 -3.10 -4.22
N SER A 140 -20.34 -2.58 -5.36
CA SER A 140 -20.94 -2.87 -6.67
C SER A 140 -19.88 -2.75 -7.78
N GLY A 141 -20.16 -3.32 -8.95
CA GLY A 141 -19.30 -3.28 -10.11
C GLY A 141 -18.04 -4.13 -10.00
N SER A 142 -16.89 -3.61 -10.40
CA SER A 142 -15.59 -4.28 -10.36
C SER A 142 -14.43 -3.31 -10.09
N TYR A 143 -13.26 -3.86 -9.70
CA TYR A 143 -12.04 -3.07 -9.54
C TYR A 143 -11.42 -2.73 -10.90
N LEU A 144 -10.55 -1.71 -10.91
CA LEU A 144 -9.66 -1.47 -12.04
C LEU A 144 -8.69 -2.65 -12.17
N MET A 145 -8.51 -3.13 -13.40
CA MET A 145 -7.58 -4.22 -13.72
C MET A 145 -6.37 -3.65 -14.46
N GLU A 146 -5.18 -4.20 -14.17
CA GLU A 146 -3.92 -3.81 -14.82
C GLU A 146 -3.98 -3.94 -16.35
N ASP A 147 -4.65 -4.99 -16.85
CA ASP A 147 -4.77 -5.28 -18.28
C ASP A 147 -5.96 -4.56 -18.96
N SER A 148 -6.62 -3.63 -18.26
CA SER A 148 -7.72 -2.88 -18.87
C SER A 148 -7.20 -1.98 -19.98
N ILE A 149 -7.66 -2.20 -21.20
CA ILE A 149 -7.37 -1.35 -22.37
C ILE A 149 -8.07 0.02 -22.20
N ALA A 150 -9.08 0.09 -21.35
CA ALA A 150 -9.88 1.29 -21.13
C ALA A 150 -9.29 2.15 -20.02
N ASN A 151 -8.65 3.27 -20.41
CA ASN A 151 -8.09 4.27 -19.49
C ASN A 151 -9.13 5.36 -19.12
N ASP A 152 -10.41 5.07 -19.29
CA ASP A 152 -11.55 5.95 -19.01
C ASP A 152 -12.48 5.41 -17.92
N GLN A 153 -12.00 4.43 -17.15
CA GLN A 153 -12.73 3.83 -16.05
C GLN A 153 -12.19 4.29 -14.72
N VAL A 154 -13.08 4.42 -13.72
CA VAL A 154 -12.73 4.79 -12.35
C VAL A 154 -13.46 3.92 -11.35
N VAL A 155 -12.85 3.73 -10.18
CA VAL A 155 -13.52 3.18 -9.00
C VAL A 155 -13.67 4.32 -8.00
N ILE A 156 -14.80 4.40 -7.33
CA ILE A 156 -15.07 5.45 -6.34
C ILE A 156 -15.48 4.85 -5.01
N ASP A 157 -15.26 5.57 -3.91
CA ASP A 157 -15.82 5.16 -2.65
C ASP A 157 -17.28 5.64 -2.50
N GLU A 158 -17.99 5.06 -1.53
CA GLU A 158 -19.40 5.37 -1.22
C GLU A 158 -19.61 6.87 -0.95
N GLU A 159 -18.65 7.54 -0.29
CA GLU A 159 -18.77 8.97 0.01
C GLU A 159 -18.60 9.84 -1.25
N ALA A 160 -17.69 9.46 -2.15
CA ALA A 160 -17.56 10.12 -3.45
C ALA A 160 -18.83 9.91 -4.30
N ALA A 161 -19.39 8.69 -4.29
CA ALA A 161 -20.65 8.39 -4.96
C ALA A 161 -21.78 9.32 -4.50
N TRP A 162 -21.95 9.46 -3.19
CA TRP A 162 -22.92 10.39 -2.63
C TRP A 162 -22.65 11.86 -2.97
N LYS A 163 -21.40 12.31 -2.90
CA LYS A 163 -21.03 13.69 -3.21
C LYS A 163 -21.26 14.03 -4.68
N ILE A 164 -20.90 13.14 -5.59
CA ILE A 164 -20.88 13.41 -7.03
C ILE A 164 -22.26 13.12 -7.65
N PHE A 165 -22.91 12.03 -7.24
CA PHE A 165 -24.14 11.55 -7.86
C PHE A 165 -25.37 11.59 -6.93
N GLY A 166 -25.17 11.59 -5.60
CA GLY A 166 -26.23 11.52 -4.60
C GLY A 166 -26.90 10.16 -4.52
N ALA A 167 -26.19 9.12 -4.92
CA ALA A 167 -26.60 7.72 -4.88
C ALA A 167 -25.37 6.85 -4.67
N ILE A 168 -25.56 5.57 -4.28
CA ILE A 168 -24.48 4.58 -4.14
C ILE A 168 -24.43 3.68 -5.40
N GLU A 169 -25.59 3.31 -5.95
CA GLU A 169 -25.67 2.52 -7.18
C GLU A 169 -25.41 3.43 -8.37
N VAL A 170 -24.16 3.56 -8.76
CA VAL A 170 -23.70 4.51 -9.79
C VAL A 170 -22.81 3.85 -10.84
N ASP A 171 -22.79 2.53 -10.89
CA ASP A 171 -22.04 1.77 -11.90
C ASP A 171 -22.51 2.16 -13.30
N GLY A 172 -21.58 2.43 -14.20
CA GLY A 172 -21.85 2.89 -15.55
C GLY A 172 -22.21 4.37 -15.66
N MET A 173 -22.35 5.11 -14.55
CA MET A 173 -22.49 6.57 -14.58
C MET A 173 -21.17 7.24 -14.95
N THR A 174 -21.28 8.45 -15.51
CA THR A 174 -20.12 9.23 -16.00
C THR A 174 -19.82 10.38 -15.07
N LEU A 175 -18.54 10.57 -14.76
CA LEU A 175 -18.00 11.77 -14.15
C LEU A 175 -16.99 12.44 -15.10
N THR A 176 -16.75 13.72 -14.89
CA THR A 176 -15.81 14.50 -15.71
C THR A 176 -14.63 14.96 -14.84
N TYR A 177 -13.43 14.70 -15.32
CA TYR A 177 -12.18 15.19 -14.77
C TYR A 177 -11.32 15.81 -15.88
N ASN A 178 -10.84 17.04 -15.69
CA ASN A 178 -10.05 17.79 -16.67
C ASN A 178 -10.65 17.81 -18.10
N GLY A 179 -12.00 17.86 -18.18
CA GLY A 179 -12.73 17.89 -19.47
C GLY A 179 -12.87 16.54 -20.17
N LYS A 180 -12.35 15.46 -19.58
CA LYS A 180 -12.52 14.08 -20.07
C LYS A 180 -13.57 13.34 -19.23
N GLU A 181 -14.38 12.55 -19.87
CA GLU A 181 -15.38 11.70 -19.22
C GLU A 181 -14.76 10.37 -18.79
N TYR A 182 -15.17 9.92 -17.59
CA TYR A 182 -14.79 8.64 -17.01
C TYR A 182 -16.02 7.90 -16.55
N ILE A 183 -16.04 6.60 -16.77
CA ILE A 183 -17.14 5.72 -16.41
C ILE A 183 -16.84 5.10 -15.03
N VAL A 184 -17.80 5.17 -14.12
CA VAL A 184 -17.71 4.48 -12.84
C VAL A 184 -17.82 2.97 -13.08
N GLN A 185 -16.75 2.25 -12.86
CA GLN A 185 -16.69 0.79 -13.02
C GLN A 185 -17.08 0.06 -11.74
N GLY A 186 -16.85 0.66 -10.59
CA GLY A 186 -17.22 0.05 -9.32
C GLY A 186 -17.25 1.05 -8.17
N VAL A 187 -17.93 0.65 -7.12
CA VAL A 187 -18.06 1.38 -5.87
C VAL A 187 -17.50 0.53 -4.74
N VAL A 188 -16.65 1.13 -3.91
CA VAL A 188 -16.00 0.48 -2.77
C VAL A 188 -16.40 1.15 -1.46
N LYS A 189 -16.31 0.41 -0.35
CA LYS A 189 -16.44 1.01 0.98
C LYS A 189 -15.26 1.91 1.28
N PRO A 190 -15.48 3.09 1.89
CA PRO A 190 -14.39 3.92 2.38
C PRO A 190 -13.58 3.16 3.43
N GLN A 191 -12.29 3.45 3.51
CA GLN A 191 -11.48 2.92 4.62
C GLN A 191 -11.84 3.68 5.90
N ASP A 192 -12.63 3.04 6.73
CA ASP A 192 -13.06 3.58 8.02
C ASP A 192 -12.04 3.36 9.12
N GLY A 193 -12.05 4.27 10.09
CA GLY A 193 -11.35 4.17 11.36
C GLY A 193 -10.33 5.28 11.59
N TYR A 194 -9.94 5.40 12.86
CA TYR A 194 -8.96 6.38 13.30
C TYR A 194 -7.64 6.33 12.49
N LYS A 195 -7.22 5.13 12.09
CA LYS A 195 -5.98 4.91 11.34
C LYS A 195 -6.07 5.38 9.88
N ALA A 196 -7.21 5.15 9.24
CA ALA A 196 -7.48 5.62 7.88
C ALA A 196 -7.47 7.16 7.85
N LYS A 197 -8.15 7.78 8.82
CA LYS A 197 -8.17 9.25 8.98
C LYS A 197 -6.79 9.82 9.32
N ALA A 198 -6.04 9.16 10.20
CA ALA A 198 -4.66 9.57 10.52
C ALA A 198 -3.69 9.40 9.32
N GLY A 199 -3.95 8.44 8.44
CA GLY A 199 -3.24 8.25 7.16
C GLY A 199 -3.69 9.21 6.06
N GLY A 200 -4.61 10.17 6.37
CA GLY A 200 -5.11 11.14 5.40
C GLY A 200 -6.11 10.55 4.40
N ALA A 201 -6.79 9.45 4.75
CA ALA A 201 -7.98 9.00 4.02
C ALA A 201 -9.10 10.01 4.29
N GLU A 202 -9.19 10.99 3.43
CA GLU A 202 -10.25 11.98 3.47
C GLU A 202 -11.49 11.43 2.75
N SER A 203 -12.64 11.86 3.22
CA SER A 203 -13.92 11.46 2.70
C SER A 203 -14.09 11.80 1.21
N GLY A 204 -14.52 10.84 0.43
CA GLY A 204 -14.75 10.96 -1.01
C GLY A 204 -13.50 10.70 -1.84
N THR A 205 -13.15 9.42 -1.95
CA THR A 205 -11.97 8.95 -2.70
C THR A 205 -12.37 8.42 -4.07
N VAL A 206 -11.57 8.76 -5.08
CA VAL A 206 -11.73 8.27 -6.45
C VAL A 206 -10.40 7.67 -6.92
N PHE A 207 -10.46 6.47 -7.48
CA PHE A 207 -9.30 5.76 -8.01
C PHE A 207 -9.32 5.86 -9.54
N PHE A 208 -8.30 6.45 -10.08
CA PHE A 208 -8.08 6.60 -11.51
C PHE A 208 -6.93 5.70 -11.97
N PRO A 209 -6.88 5.27 -13.23
CA PRO A 209 -5.62 4.83 -13.82
C PRO A 209 -4.55 5.91 -13.64
N LEU A 210 -3.30 5.53 -13.30
CA LEU A 210 -2.22 6.49 -13.03
C LEU A 210 -2.07 7.55 -14.13
N GLU A 211 -2.14 7.13 -15.39
CA GLU A 211 -2.03 8.02 -16.55
C GLU A 211 -3.07 9.13 -16.57
N ALA A 212 -4.26 8.88 -16.00
CA ALA A 212 -5.35 9.84 -15.99
C ALA A 212 -5.08 11.03 -15.05
N ILE A 213 -4.32 10.81 -13.98
CA ILE A 213 -3.94 11.85 -13.01
C ILE A 213 -2.86 12.76 -13.59
N GLY A 214 -2.00 12.24 -14.48
CA GLY A 214 -0.92 13.00 -15.10
C GLY A 214 0.22 13.35 -14.15
N GLN A 215 0.33 12.65 -13.03
CA GLN A 215 1.43 12.74 -12.06
C GLN A 215 2.21 11.43 -12.05
N ASP A 216 3.48 11.51 -11.67
CA ASP A 216 4.32 10.34 -11.48
C ASP A 216 3.95 9.63 -10.18
N ALA A 217 4.06 8.29 -10.13
CA ALA A 217 3.80 7.56 -8.91
C ALA A 217 4.89 7.85 -7.85
N ASP A 218 4.47 8.07 -6.62
CA ASP A 218 5.33 8.32 -5.46
C ASP A 218 5.44 7.11 -4.52
N CYS A 219 4.59 6.10 -4.74
CA CYS A 219 4.59 4.84 -4.00
C CYS A 219 4.61 3.65 -4.96
N TYR A 220 5.51 2.70 -4.69
CA TYR A 220 5.58 1.41 -5.37
C TYR A 220 5.63 0.30 -4.34
N GLU A 221 4.73 -0.67 -4.43
CA GLU A 221 4.60 -1.78 -3.50
C GLU A 221 4.75 -3.10 -4.26
N ILE A 222 5.48 -4.02 -3.69
CA ILE A 222 5.73 -5.33 -4.31
C ILE A 222 5.78 -6.43 -3.25
N ILE A 223 5.10 -7.54 -3.52
CA ILE A 223 5.27 -8.81 -2.82
C ILE A 223 6.24 -9.64 -3.64
N PHE A 224 7.44 -9.86 -3.13
CA PHE A 224 8.55 -10.45 -3.85
C PHE A 224 9.12 -11.67 -3.11
N PRO A 225 9.63 -12.69 -3.82
CA PRO A 225 10.28 -13.84 -3.20
C PRO A 225 11.39 -13.41 -2.24
N ASN A 226 11.43 -14.03 -1.06
CA ASN A 226 12.40 -13.72 -0.02
C ASN A 226 12.93 -15.02 0.65
N PRO A 227 13.59 -15.92 -0.14
CA PRO A 227 14.04 -17.22 0.34
C PRO A 227 15.05 -17.11 1.48
N VAL A 228 15.79 -16.01 1.54
CA VAL A 228 16.69 -15.64 2.64
C VAL A 228 16.41 -14.21 3.06
N SER A 229 16.56 -13.92 4.35
CA SER A 229 16.27 -12.60 4.90
C SER A 229 17.00 -11.49 4.16
N GLY A 230 16.26 -10.46 3.73
CA GLY A 230 16.79 -9.30 3.02
C GLY A 230 16.96 -9.48 1.50
N PHE A 231 16.70 -10.66 0.95
CA PHE A 231 16.79 -10.89 -0.49
C PHE A 231 15.85 -9.97 -1.29
N ALA A 232 14.56 -9.95 -0.94
CA ALA A 232 13.57 -9.11 -1.60
C ALA A 232 13.99 -7.63 -1.59
N LEU A 233 14.40 -7.12 -0.43
CA LEU A 233 14.85 -5.74 -0.27
C LEU A 233 16.04 -5.41 -1.17
N LYS A 234 17.04 -6.32 -1.21
CA LYS A 234 18.24 -6.16 -2.03
C LYS A 234 17.91 -6.12 -3.53
N GLN A 235 17.05 -7.03 -4.00
CA GLN A 235 16.68 -7.11 -5.41
C GLN A 235 15.87 -5.88 -5.84
N VAL A 236 14.88 -5.48 -5.05
CA VAL A 236 14.05 -4.30 -5.33
C VAL A 236 14.91 -3.03 -5.34
N LYS A 237 15.77 -2.84 -4.32
CA LYS A 237 16.69 -1.71 -4.25
C LYS A 237 17.62 -1.66 -5.47
N GLY A 238 18.21 -2.80 -5.83
CA GLY A 238 19.09 -2.92 -7.00
C GLY A 238 18.37 -2.62 -8.31
N ALA A 239 17.11 -3.03 -8.45
CA ALA A 239 16.30 -2.74 -9.63
C ALA A 239 16.02 -1.23 -9.77
N PHE A 240 15.65 -0.55 -8.69
CA PHE A 240 15.47 0.91 -8.69
C PHE A 240 16.76 1.64 -9.04
N THR A 241 17.89 1.26 -8.44
CA THR A 241 19.20 1.83 -8.75
C THR A 241 19.58 1.62 -10.23
N SER A 242 19.31 0.45 -10.79
CA SER A 242 19.53 0.14 -12.20
C SER A 242 18.63 0.96 -13.13
N CYS A 243 17.46 1.39 -12.67
CA CYS A 243 16.56 2.29 -13.39
C CYS A 243 16.91 3.78 -13.21
N GLY A 244 18.02 4.09 -12.53
CA GLY A 244 18.56 5.44 -12.39
C GLY A 244 18.11 6.22 -11.16
N TYR A 245 17.50 5.55 -10.17
CA TYR A 245 17.16 6.18 -8.89
C TYR A 245 18.37 6.16 -7.95
N SER A 246 18.60 7.28 -7.26
CA SER A 246 19.61 7.33 -6.19
C SER A 246 19.15 6.54 -4.96
N GLU A 247 20.09 5.91 -4.27
CA GLU A 247 19.78 5.22 -3.00
C GLU A 247 19.26 6.18 -1.92
N ASP A 248 19.68 7.44 -1.96
CA ASP A 248 19.29 8.47 -1.00
C ASP A 248 17.86 8.99 -1.24
N ASP A 249 17.36 8.86 -2.48
CA ASP A 249 16.01 9.28 -2.87
C ASP A 249 14.95 8.19 -2.59
N ILE A 250 15.39 6.96 -2.35
CA ILE A 250 14.49 5.82 -2.15
C ILE A 250 14.32 5.55 -0.65
N ARG A 251 13.11 5.70 -0.14
CA ARG A 251 12.75 5.24 1.21
C ARG A 251 12.10 3.87 1.13
N LEU A 252 12.75 2.87 1.70
CA LEU A 252 12.30 1.49 1.67
C LEU A 252 11.69 1.07 3.02
N SER A 253 10.54 0.42 2.97
CA SER A 253 9.95 -0.30 4.10
C SER A 253 9.85 -1.78 3.75
N LEU A 254 10.36 -2.63 4.62
CA LEU A 254 10.26 -4.09 4.49
C LEU A 254 9.32 -4.63 5.56
N ILE A 255 8.32 -5.38 5.14
CA ILE A 255 7.33 -6.03 6.01
C ILE A 255 7.40 -7.54 5.76
N HIS A 256 7.63 -8.29 6.83
CA HIS A 256 7.75 -9.76 6.85
C HIS A 256 6.46 -10.44 7.24
#